data_7465130fb3eb829f4b0c13b30dfd5106
#
_entry.id   7465130fb3eb829f4b0c13b30dfd5106
#
_cell.length_a   1.000
_cell.length_b   1.000
_cell.length_c   1.000
_cell.angle_alpha   90.00
_cell.angle_beta   90.00
_cell.angle_gamma   90.00
#
_symmetry.space_group_name_H-M   'P 1'
#
loop_
_entity.id
_entity.type
_entity.pdbx_description
1 polymer ?
#
loop_
_entity_poly.entity_id
_entity_poly.type
_entity_poly.pdbx_seq_one_letter_code
_entity_poly.pdbx_strand_id
1 'polypeptide(L)'
;MQTFSFPIFIGLLISTVANGQLPSGWKAHDLKRPAPRVVTPTALSQPGKAPSDAIILFDGNDLSQWKSNQGKAAKWKIVEGAMESVAGSGPVITRKEFSDCQLHVEFASPKNVKGKGQGRGNSGVFLMGDIEVQVLDSFDNATYADGSAGAIYGQYPPLVNASRKPGEWQAYDIIFRAPRFSKDGKLIQAARLTVLHNGVLIQDSSEIYGPTAWIQHRNYTKGKTKGPISLQDHGNPVRYRNIWVRSLAKNRQQPPKRSEQTRIQISEAEAKKLAGQYGNIRVTNRGNQLFLNFFGAALEMVPQSKSQFLFTKSAGKAIFQVDAEGNGTDLELILDAAGTRKGKKK
;
A
#
# COMPACT_ATOMS: atom_id res chain seq x y z
N MET A 1 8.66 -28.30 -58.17
CA MET A 1 8.57 -28.47 -56.70
C MET A 1 9.58 -27.52 -56.06
N GLN A 2 9.13 -26.35 -55.64
CA GLN A 2 9.96 -25.39 -54.91
C GLN A 2 9.64 -25.54 -53.41
N THR A 3 10.65 -25.92 -52.66
CA THR A 3 10.60 -26.03 -51.21
C THR A 3 10.91 -24.69 -50.59
N PHE A 4 9.91 -24.05 -49.93
CA PHE A 4 10.12 -22.87 -49.10
C PHE A 4 10.62 -23.29 -47.71
N SER A 5 11.84 -22.87 -47.40
CA SER A 5 12.44 -23.02 -46.07
C SER A 5 12.19 -21.74 -45.28
N PHE A 6 11.40 -21.82 -44.16
CA PHE A 6 11.24 -20.72 -43.21
C PHE A 6 12.38 -20.74 -42.18
N PRO A 7 13.07 -19.65 -41.93
CA PRO A 7 14.03 -19.60 -40.83
C PRO A 7 13.29 -19.42 -39.50
N ILE A 8 13.50 -20.39 -38.58
CA ILE A 8 13.08 -20.27 -37.19
C ILE A 8 14.02 -19.28 -36.52
N PHE A 9 13.53 -18.08 -36.20
CA PHE A 9 14.21 -17.15 -35.32
C PHE A 9 14.03 -17.63 -33.88
N ILE A 10 15.03 -18.28 -33.33
CA ILE A 10 15.15 -18.52 -31.88
C ILE A 10 15.62 -17.21 -31.28
N GLY A 11 14.65 -16.43 -30.76
CA GLY A 11 14.94 -15.29 -29.93
C GLY A 11 15.62 -15.71 -28.63
N LEU A 12 16.93 -15.51 -28.55
CA LEU A 12 17.69 -15.69 -27.30
C LEU A 12 17.27 -14.57 -26.34
N LEU A 13 16.37 -14.89 -25.40
CA LEU A 13 16.09 -14.03 -24.25
C LEU A 13 17.35 -13.98 -23.37
N ILE A 14 18.21 -13.02 -23.64
CA ILE A 14 19.29 -12.66 -22.75
C ILE A 14 18.61 -12.01 -21.52
N SER A 15 18.42 -12.78 -20.46
CA SER A 15 18.13 -12.25 -19.14
C SER A 15 19.37 -11.50 -18.67
N THR A 16 19.39 -10.19 -18.93
CA THR A 16 20.37 -9.31 -18.28
C THR A 16 20.08 -9.35 -16.78
N VAL A 17 20.96 -10.01 -16.04
CA VAL A 17 21.06 -9.87 -14.59
C VAL A 17 21.30 -8.38 -14.33
N ALA A 18 20.25 -7.67 -13.91
CA ALA A 18 20.33 -6.26 -13.61
C ALA A 18 21.28 -6.08 -12.42
N ASN A 19 22.49 -5.63 -12.67
CA ASN A 19 23.49 -5.26 -11.68
C ASN A 19 22.94 -4.17 -10.76
N GLY A 20 22.20 -4.55 -9.69
CA GLY A 20 21.88 -3.68 -8.55
C GLY A 20 21.27 -2.30 -8.86
N GLN A 21 20.84 -2.06 -10.10
CA GLN A 21 20.27 -0.77 -10.50
C GLN A 21 18.75 -0.79 -10.27
N LEU A 22 18.29 0.18 -9.48
CA LEU A 22 16.86 0.41 -9.26
C LEU A 22 16.20 0.93 -10.54
N PRO A 23 14.88 0.73 -10.73
CA PRO A 23 14.12 1.35 -11.83
C PRO A 23 14.25 2.88 -11.88
N SER A 24 14.62 3.52 -10.78
CA SER A 24 14.95 4.96 -10.70
C SER A 24 16.27 5.35 -11.40
N GLY A 25 17.02 4.37 -11.92
CA GLY A 25 18.34 4.60 -12.53
C GLY A 25 19.50 4.73 -11.55
N TRP A 26 19.24 4.74 -10.23
CA TRP A 26 20.27 4.82 -9.19
C TRP A 26 20.71 3.42 -8.75
N LYS A 27 21.95 3.30 -8.32
CA LYS A 27 22.41 2.11 -7.59
C LYS A 27 22.07 2.25 -6.11
N ALA A 28 21.90 1.12 -5.43
CA ALA A 28 21.78 1.14 -3.97
C ALA A 28 23.03 1.79 -3.35
N HIS A 29 22.80 2.70 -2.41
CA HIS A 29 23.85 3.43 -1.69
C HIS A 29 24.72 4.36 -2.56
N ASP A 30 24.20 4.82 -3.68
CA ASP A 30 24.90 5.76 -4.54
C ASP A 30 25.00 7.13 -3.87
N LEU A 31 26.22 7.52 -3.47
CA LEU A 31 26.49 8.82 -2.80
C LEU A 31 26.21 10.04 -3.69
N LYS A 32 26.08 9.86 -5.00
CA LYS A 32 25.71 10.94 -5.94
C LYS A 32 24.21 11.17 -5.97
N ARG A 33 23.41 10.26 -5.40
CA ARG A 33 21.96 10.45 -5.30
C ARG A 33 21.66 11.64 -4.41
N PRO A 34 20.83 12.61 -4.86
CA PRO A 34 20.51 13.80 -4.09
C PRO A 34 20.00 13.45 -2.69
N ALA A 35 20.55 14.11 -1.66
CA ALA A 35 20.11 13.96 -0.30
C ALA A 35 18.68 14.50 -0.14
N PRO A 36 17.84 13.90 0.75
CA PRO A 36 16.51 14.38 1.03
C PRO A 36 16.53 15.81 1.59
N ARG A 37 15.64 16.66 1.09
CA ARG A 37 15.45 18.01 1.62
C ARG A 37 15.04 17.95 3.09
N VAL A 38 15.68 18.75 3.94
CA VAL A 38 15.32 18.87 5.36
C VAL A 38 14.01 19.64 5.50
N VAL A 39 13.09 19.12 6.33
CA VAL A 39 11.85 19.76 6.73
C VAL A 39 11.75 19.71 8.25
N THR A 40 11.47 20.86 8.88
CA THR A 40 11.25 20.92 10.33
C THR A 40 9.83 20.45 10.65
N PRO A 41 9.64 19.30 11.34
CA PRO A 41 8.32 18.85 11.73
C PRO A 41 7.78 19.67 12.91
N THR A 42 6.45 19.72 13.04
CA THR A 42 5.82 20.25 14.25
C THR A 42 6.19 19.39 15.46
N ALA A 43 6.20 19.98 16.66
CA ALA A 43 6.43 19.23 17.89
C ALA A 43 5.38 18.12 18.01
N LEU A 44 5.81 16.88 18.29
CA LEU A 44 4.89 15.82 18.69
C LEU A 44 4.27 16.26 20.03
N SER A 45 2.99 16.60 19.99
CA SER A 45 2.18 16.56 21.20
C SER A 45 2.26 15.14 21.77
N GLN A 46 2.11 15.01 23.08
CA GLN A 46 2.16 13.77 23.87
C GLN A 46 1.81 12.50 23.07
N PRO A 47 2.49 11.35 23.29
CA PRO A 47 2.20 10.13 22.57
C PRO A 47 0.70 9.85 22.59
N GLY A 48 0.07 9.80 21.45
CA GLY A 48 -1.34 9.50 21.34
C GLY A 48 -1.63 8.10 21.91
N LYS A 49 -2.78 7.93 22.57
CA LYS A 49 -3.21 6.59 22.98
C LYS A 49 -3.38 5.71 21.73
N ALA A 50 -2.99 4.46 21.86
CA ALA A 50 -3.23 3.47 20.82
C ALA A 50 -4.75 3.37 20.51
N PRO A 51 -5.15 3.19 19.23
CA PRO A 51 -6.53 2.90 18.88
C PRO A 51 -7.08 1.69 19.63
N SER A 52 -8.38 1.67 19.90
CA SER A 52 -9.03 0.60 20.69
C SER A 52 -8.93 -0.81 20.07
N ASP A 53 -8.70 -0.87 18.74
CA ASP A 53 -8.50 -2.13 18.00
C ASP A 53 -7.01 -2.47 17.77
N ALA A 54 -6.09 -1.72 18.39
CA ALA A 54 -4.66 -1.97 18.29
C ALA A 54 -4.21 -3.06 19.27
N ILE A 55 -3.17 -3.77 18.85
CA ILE A 55 -2.41 -4.67 19.71
C ILE A 55 -1.22 -3.89 20.24
N ILE A 56 -1.10 -3.76 21.54
CA ILE A 56 0.05 -3.13 22.19
C ILE A 56 1.23 -4.10 22.09
N LEU A 57 2.31 -3.65 21.49
CA LEU A 57 3.56 -4.41 21.38
C LEU A 57 4.55 -4.02 22.48
N PHE A 58 4.51 -2.75 22.90
CA PHE A 58 5.30 -2.26 24.03
C PHE A 58 4.69 -0.99 24.62
N ASP A 59 4.42 -1.00 25.91
CA ASP A 59 3.80 0.11 26.67
C ASP A 59 4.73 0.69 27.75
N GLY A 60 5.98 0.22 27.82
CA GLY A 60 6.96 0.65 28.79
C GLY A 60 7.22 -0.33 29.93
N ASN A 61 6.43 -1.41 30.05
CA ASN A 61 6.46 -2.30 31.21
C ASN A 61 7.33 -3.55 31.03
N ASP A 62 7.14 -4.27 29.90
CA ASP A 62 7.84 -5.53 29.68
C ASP A 62 8.09 -5.86 28.20
N LEU A 63 8.89 -6.87 27.94
CA LEU A 63 9.22 -7.38 26.62
C LEU A 63 8.45 -8.67 26.27
N SER A 64 7.32 -8.95 26.92
CA SER A 64 6.56 -10.21 26.74
C SER A 64 6.10 -10.46 25.30
N GLN A 65 5.84 -9.39 24.53
CA GLN A 65 5.47 -9.49 23.13
C GLN A 65 6.66 -9.75 22.19
N TRP A 66 7.90 -9.68 22.73
CA TRP A 66 9.14 -9.78 21.98
C TRP A 66 9.95 -11.02 22.34
N LYS A 67 10.78 -11.46 21.43
CA LYS A 67 11.80 -12.51 21.60
C LYS A 67 13.03 -12.17 20.78
N SER A 68 14.16 -12.82 21.05
CA SER A 68 15.31 -12.75 20.16
C SER A 68 15.02 -13.46 18.84
N ASN A 69 15.81 -13.19 17.80
CA ASN A 69 15.71 -13.90 16.51
C ASN A 69 15.98 -15.42 16.62
N GLN A 70 16.59 -15.86 17.71
CA GLN A 70 16.79 -17.28 18.03
C GLN A 70 15.60 -17.90 18.80
N GLY A 71 14.51 -17.15 19.01
CA GLY A 71 13.33 -17.61 19.74
C GLY A 71 13.42 -17.55 21.27
N LYS A 72 14.58 -17.15 21.84
CA LYS A 72 14.80 -16.97 23.27
C LYS A 72 14.24 -15.64 23.78
N ALA A 73 14.32 -15.39 25.08
CA ALA A 73 13.95 -14.09 25.66
C ALA A 73 14.74 -12.94 24.99
N ALA A 74 14.06 -11.81 24.78
CA ALA A 74 14.72 -10.59 24.35
C ALA A 74 15.75 -10.11 25.38
N LYS A 75 16.92 -9.66 24.93
CA LYS A 75 18.01 -9.20 25.82
C LYS A 75 18.15 -7.68 25.88
N TRP A 76 17.22 -6.95 25.26
CA TRP A 76 17.17 -5.49 25.36
C TRP A 76 16.79 -5.06 26.77
N LYS A 77 17.15 -3.85 27.15
CA LYS A 77 16.86 -3.30 28.48
C LYS A 77 15.59 -2.46 28.46
N ILE A 78 14.96 -2.31 29.59
CA ILE A 78 13.93 -1.29 29.81
C ILE A 78 14.57 -0.18 30.65
N VAL A 79 14.59 1.03 30.10
CA VAL A 79 15.17 2.21 30.71
C VAL A 79 14.16 3.36 30.58
N GLU A 80 13.70 3.90 31.71
CA GLU A 80 12.74 5.02 31.75
C GLU A 80 11.48 4.76 30.90
N GLY A 81 10.91 3.57 30.98
CA GLY A 81 9.71 3.20 30.21
C GLY A 81 9.94 3.00 28.71
N ALA A 82 11.17 2.88 28.26
CA ALA A 82 11.53 2.58 26.87
C ALA A 82 12.38 1.31 26.80
N MET A 83 12.20 0.51 25.74
CA MET A 83 13.15 -0.55 25.43
C MET A 83 14.37 0.03 24.72
N GLU A 84 15.55 -0.31 25.18
CA GLU A 84 16.83 0.16 24.65
C GLU A 84 17.63 -1.00 24.07
N SER A 85 18.12 -0.79 22.84
CA SER A 85 19.01 -1.75 22.17
C SER A 85 20.30 -1.94 22.96
N VAL A 86 20.72 -3.18 23.10
CA VAL A 86 21.98 -3.58 23.76
C VAL A 86 22.92 -4.13 22.72
N ALA A 87 24.06 -3.47 22.51
CA ALA A 87 25.05 -3.85 21.51
C ALA A 87 25.44 -5.33 21.60
N GLY A 88 25.37 -6.05 20.49
CA GLY A 88 25.68 -7.47 20.40
C GLY A 88 24.59 -8.43 20.93
N SER A 89 23.46 -7.91 21.39
CA SER A 89 22.33 -8.76 21.86
C SER A 89 21.50 -9.32 20.69
N GLY A 90 21.66 -8.75 19.50
CA GLY A 90 20.90 -9.06 18.31
C GLY A 90 19.52 -8.39 18.28
N PRO A 91 18.81 -8.53 17.16
CA PRO A 91 17.50 -7.93 16.99
C PRO A 91 16.46 -8.58 17.89
N VAL A 92 15.43 -7.79 18.22
CA VAL A 92 14.21 -8.31 18.85
C VAL A 92 13.10 -8.42 17.79
N ILE A 93 12.31 -9.48 17.86
CA ILE A 93 11.21 -9.74 16.93
C ILE A 93 9.92 -9.99 17.70
N THR A 94 8.79 -9.58 17.15
CA THR A 94 7.49 -9.89 17.77
C THR A 94 7.21 -11.40 17.77
N ARG A 95 6.55 -11.90 18.81
CA ARG A 95 6.06 -13.29 18.86
C ARG A 95 4.96 -13.54 17.82
N LYS A 96 4.14 -12.54 17.56
CA LYS A 96 3.07 -12.57 16.58
C LYS A 96 3.55 -12.07 15.23
N GLU A 97 3.04 -12.67 14.16
CA GLU A 97 3.29 -12.26 12.78
C GLU A 97 2.16 -11.37 12.27
N PHE A 98 2.51 -10.44 11.40
CA PHE A 98 1.59 -9.49 10.79
C PHE A 98 1.71 -9.52 9.26
N SER A 99 0.58 -9.27 8.60
CA SER A 99 0.44 -9.03 7.17
C SER A 99 0.18 -7.53 6.97
N ASP A 100 -0.91 -7.18 6.26
CA ASP A 100 -1.34 -5.78 6.13
C ASP A 100 -1.58 -5.17 7.52
N CYS A 101 -0.87 -4.08 7.83
CA CYS A 101 -0.99 -3.46 9.14
C CYS A 101 -0.74 -1.95 9.10
N GLN A 102 -1.22 -1.28 10.14
CA GLN A 102 -0.77 0.02 10.57
C GLN A 102 0.09 -0.19 11.81
N LEU A 103 1.32 0.29 11.78
CA LEU A 103 2.28 0.21 12.87
C LEU A 103 2.65 1.63 13.31
N HIS A 104 2.60 1.89 14.60
CA HIS A 104 3.15 3.09 15.23
C HIS A 104 4.35 2.70 16.07
N VAL A 105 5.44 3.45 15.94
CA VAL A 105 6.68 3.25 16.70
C VAL A 105 7.26 4.61 17.05
N GLU A 106 7.45 4.86 18.35
CA GLU A 106 8.28 5.99 18.77
C GLU A 106 9.71 5.52 19.05
N PHE A 107 10.69 6.30 18.60
CA PHE A 107 12.10 6.02 18.80
C PHE A 107 12.89 7.28 19.13
N ALA A 108 14.04 7.10 19.78
CA ALA A 108 15.01 8.17 20.02
C ALA A 108 16.41 7.65 19.76
N SER A 109 17.18 8.36 18.93
CA SER A 109 18.62 8.14 18.80
C SER A 109 19.34 8.58 20.09
N PRO A 110 20.53 8.04 20.38
CA PRO A 110 21.27 8.42 21.60
C PRO A 110 21.54 9.93 21.68
N LYS A 111 21.22 10.56 22.81
CA LYS A 111 21.50 11.99 23.05
C LYS A 111 22.99 12.32 22.92
N ASN A 112 23.84 11.43 23.41
CA ASN A 112 25.29 11.54 23.27
C ASN A 112 25.71 11.00 21.91
N VAL A 113 25.84 11.90 20.95
CA VAL A 113 26.20 11.56 19.57
C VAL A 113 27.56 10.90 19.50
N LYS A 114 27.61 9.72 18.90
CA LYS A 114 28.86 9.00 18.60
C LYS A 114 28.84 8.57 17.12
N GLY A 115 29.98 8.65 16.46
CA GLY A 115 30.09 8.26 15.07
C GLY A 115 29.55 9.30 14.06
N LYS A 116 29.49 8.89 12.81
CA LYS A 116 29.00 9.65 11.66
C LYS A 116 28.36 8.72 10.63
N GLY A 117 27.57 9.27 9.71
CA GLY A 117 26.91 8.48 8.65
C GLY A 117 26.12 7.32 9.24
N GLN A 118 26.31 6.12 8.73
CA GLN A 118 25.62 4.91 9.17
C GLN A 118 26.09 4.40 10.56
N GLY A 119 27.15 4.91 11.12
CA GLY A 119 27.58 4.59 12.48
C GLY A 119 26.93 5.43 13.57
N ARG A 120 25.96 6.30 13.25
CA ARG A 120 25.37 7.28 14.16
C ARG A 120 23.91 6.97 14.47
N GLY A 121 23.64 6.43 15.65
CA GLY A 121 22.25 6.15 16.11
C GLY A 121 21.50 5.20 15.17
N ASN A 122 22.20 4.19 14.65
CA ASN A 122 21.68 3.26 13.65
C ASN A 122 20.85 2.15 14.30
N SER A 123 19.72 1.88 13.70
CA SER A 123 18.81 0.77 13.95
C SER A 123 17.87 0.60 12.74
N GLY A 124 16.80 -0.19 12.86
CA GLY A 124 15.81 -0.39 11.80
C GLY A 124 14.50 -0.94 12.35
N VAL A 125 13.40 -0.58 11.70
CA VAL A 125 12.07 -1.16 11.90
C VAL A 125 11.74 -2.04 10.71
N PHE A 126 11.64 -3.35 10.91
CA PHE A 126 11.43 -4.31 9.85
C PHE A 126 9.99 -4.82 9.83
N LEU A 127 9.31 -4.70 8.70
CA LEU A 127 8.03 -5.34 8.41
C LEU A 127 8.30 -6.73 7.83
N MET A 128 7.49 -7.72 8.22
CA MET A 128 7.66 -9.14 7.85
C MET A 128 9.06 -9.71 8.19
N GLY A 129 9.86 -9.00 9.00
CA GLY A 129 11.21 -9.39 9.42
C GLY A 129 12.31 -9.13 8.39
N ASP A 130 11.99 -8.58 7.21
CA ASP A 130 12.98 -8.41 6.13
C ASP A 130 12.77 -7.16 5.23
N ILE A 131 11.77 -6.33 5.51
CA ILE A 131 11.55 -5.05 4.81
C ILE A 131 11.79 -3.91 5.79
N GLU A 132 12.88 -3.21 5.65
CA GLU A 132 13.37 -2.21 6.60
C GLU A 132 12.91 -0.80 6.26
N VAL A 133 12.34 -0.13 7.28
CA VAL A 133 12.28 1.32 7.37
C VAL A 133 13.45 1.74 8.28
N GLN A 134 14.41 2.43 7.71
CA GLN A 134 15.66 2.80 8.38
C GLN A 134 15.42 3.69 9.59
N VAL A 135 16.08 3.38 10.69
CA VAL A 135 16.24 4.25 11.85
C VAL A 135 17.69 4.71 11.93
N LEU A 136 17.88 6.02 11.91
CA LEU A 136 19.20 6.64 11.95
C LEU A 136 19.10 8.01 12.64
N ASP A 137 20.14 8.46 13.29
CA ASP A 137 20.27 9.87 13.60
C ASP A 137 20.67 10.62 12.32
N SER A 138 19.67 11.15 11.61
CA SER A 138 19.82 11.90 10.36
C SER A 138 19.77 13.42 10.55
N PHE A 139 19.79 13.90 11.81
CA PHE A 139 19.89 15.33 12.09
C PHE A 139 21.33 15.79 11.89
N ASP A 140 21.59 16.68 10.94
CA ASP A 140 22.92 17.17 10.57
C ASP A 140 23.94 16.02 10.42
N ASN A 141 23.56 14.96 9.72
CA ASN A 141 24.36 13.78 9.51
C ASN A 141 24.34 13.33 8.03
N ALA A 142 25.41 13.56 7.33
CA ALA A 142 25.54 13.18 5.93
C ALA A 142 25.73 11.66 5.79
N THR A 143 24.91 11.04 4.92
CA THR A 143 25.01 9.64 4.52
C THR A 143 24.40 9.46 3.13
N TYR A 144 24.45 8.24 2.58
CA TYR A 144 23.72 7.94 1.35
C TYR A 144 22.20 8.08 1.57
N ALA A 145 21.51 8.63 0.57
CA ALA A 145 20.13 9.06 0.71
C ALA A 145 19.16 7.93 1.08
N ASP A 146 19.35 6.73 0.50
CA ASP A 146 18.56 5.53 0.73
C ASP A 146 18.95 4.72 1.97
N GLY A 147 19.78 5.30 2.83
CA GLY A 147 20.10 4.82 4.18
C GLY A 147 19.86 5.87 5.25
N SER A 148 19.24 7.02 4.95
CA SER A 148 18.82 8.01 5.93
C SER A 148 17.53 7.57 6.66
N ALA A 149 17.22 8.21 7.78
CA ALA A 149 16.04 7.89 8.57
C ALA A 149 14.76 7.91 7.72
N GLY A 150 13.97 6.83 7.78
CA GLY A 150 12.74 6.66 7.01
C GLY A 150 12.94 6.16 5.58
N ALA A 151 14.17 5.90 5.16
CA ALA A 151 14.41 5.22 3.89
C ALA A 151 13.82 3.81 3.90
N ILE A 152 13.31 3.35 2.76
CA ILE A 152 13.19 1.92 2.48
C ILE A 152 14.59 1.48 2.09
N TYR A 153 15.31 0.87 3.04
CA TYR A 153 16.76 0.71 3.01
C TYR A 153 17.29 0.13 1.70
N GLY A 154 18.19 0.87 1.06
CA GLY A 154 18.78 0.47 -0.21
C GLY A 154 17.86 0.55 -1.43
N GLN A 155 16.59 0.98 -1.27
CA GLN A 155 15.62 1.07 -2.36
C GLN A 155 15.15 2.51 -2.62
N TYR A 156 14.60 3.16 -1.60
CA TYR A 156 14.07 4.52 -1.72
C TYR A 156 14.56 5.42 -0.58
N PRO A 157 15.08 6.61 -0.87
CA PRO A 157 15.26 7.63 0.16
C PRO A 157 13.89 8.13 0.64
N PRO A 158 13.79 8.72 1.83
CA PRO A 158 12.62 9.47 2.21
C PRO A 158 12.44 10.70 1.30
N LEU A 159 11.19 11.12 1.08
CA LEU A 159 10.85 12.31 0.29
C LEU A 159 11.47 13.59 0.90
N VAL A 160 11.56 13.63 2.22
CA VAL A 160 12.19 14.71 3.00
C VAL A 160 12.84 14.11 4.25
N ASN A 161 13.85 14.80 4.80
CA ASN A 161 14.40 14.48 6.11
C ASN A 161 13.63 15.27 7.18
N ALA A 162 12.77 14.56 7.94
CA ALA A 162 11.98 15.10 9.04
C ALA A 162 12.54 14.73 10.42
N SER A 163 13.85 14.44 10.50
CA SER A 163 14.51 14.03 11.74
C SER A 163 14.58 15.17 12.76
N ARG A 164 14.43 14.79 14.03
CA ARG A 164 14.64 15.67 15.18
C ARG A 164 16.06 15.48 15.72
N LYS A 165 16.46 16.38 16.63
CA LYS A 165 17.78 16.33 17.29
C LYS A 165 17.97 15.00 18.04
N PRO A 166 19.24 14.55 18.14
CA PRO A 166 19.55 13.37 18.95
C PRO A 166 19.00 13.48 20.37
N GLY A 167 18.46 12.38 20.87
CA GLY A 167 17.83 12.31 22.20
C GLY A 167 16.35 12.75 22.22
N GLU A 168 15.86 13.43 21.19
CA GLU A 168 14.43 13.75 21.08
C GLU A 168 13.64 12.55 20.55
N TRP A 169 12.43 12.36 21.09
CA TRP A 169 11.51 11.34 20.63
C TRP A 169 10.96 11.69 19.23
N GLN A 170 10.94 10.71 18.38
CA GLN A 170 10.46 10.74 17.01
C GLN A 170 9.48 9.59 16.80
N ALA A 171 8.57 9.72 15.84
CA ALA A 171 7.59 8.67 15.55
C ALA A 171 7.59 8.30 14.08
N TYR A 172 7.43 7.01 13.81
CA TYR A 172 6.97 6.49 12.54
C TYR A 172 5.52 6.02 12.66
N ASP A 173 4.67 6.49 11.75
CA ASP A 173 3.38 5.89 11.44
C ASP A 173 3.49 5.20 10.08
N ILE A 174 3.43 3.88 10.09
CA ILE A 174 3.70 3.03 8.93
C ILE A 174 2.41 2.33 8.51
N ILE A 175 1.98 2.51 7.25
CA ILE A 175 0.91 1.72 6.64
C ILE A 175 1.58 0.72 5.68
N PHE A 176 1.52 -0.55 6.04
CA PHE A 176 2.12 -1.63 5.28
C PHE A 176 1.06 -2.47 4.57
N ARG A 177 1.30 -2.73 3.30
CA ARG A 177 0.56 -3.69 2.48
C ARG A 177 1.50 -4.81 2.09
N ALA A 178 1.24 -6.01 2.59
CA ALA A 178 2.06 -7.18 2.32
C ALA A 178 1.92 -7.65 0.86
N PRO A 179 2.92 -8.35 0.30
CA PRO A 179 2.86 -8.86 -1.06
C PRO A 179 1.73 -9.91 -1.23
N ARG A 180 1.29 -10.08 -2.46
CA ARG A 180 0.28 -11.09 -2.83
C ARG A 180 0.84 -12.01 -3.87
N PHE A 181 0.49 -13.27 -3.74
CA PHE A 181 0.92 -14.35 -4.64
C PHE A 181 -0.29 -15.12 -5.17
N SER A 182 -0.18 -15.64 -6.38
CA SER A 182 -1.10 -16.61 -6.94
C SER A 182 -0.95 -17.97 -6.25
N LYS A 183 -1.85 -18.90 -6.53
CA LYS A 183 -1.80 -20.25 -5.94
C LYS A 183 -0.52 -21.02 -6.30
N ASP A 184 0.03 -20.78 -7.47
CA ASP A 184 1.32 -21.33 -7.94
C ASP A 184 2.53 -20.56 -7.40
N GLY A 185 2.30 -19.50 -6.60
CA GLY A 185 3.31 -18.72 -5.88
C GLY A 185 3.99 -17.66 -6.73
N LYS A 186 3.42 -17.26 -7.87
CA LYS A 186 3.87 -16.09 -8.64
C LYS A 186 3.45 -14.81 -7.92
N LEU A 187 4.35 -13.82 -7.84
CA LEU A 187 4.03 -12.50 -7.29
C LEU A 187 2.97 -11.82 -8.16
N ILE A 188 1.81 -11.50 -7.56
CA ILE A 188 0.70 -10.78 -8.21
C ILE A 188 0.75 -9.29 -7.88
N GLN A 189 1.14 -8.98 -6.64
CA GLN A 189 1.24 -7.61 -6.16
C GLN A 189 2.42 -7.51 -5.20
N ALA A 190 3.32 -6.59 -5.48
CA ALA A 190 4.43 -6.25 -4.59
C ALA A 190 3.92 -5.62 -3.28
N ALA A 191 4.71 -5.68 -2.23
CA ALA A 191 4.43 -4.96 -0.99
C ALA A 191 4.48 -3.45 -1.23
N ARG A 192 3.77 -2.68 -0.39
CA ARG A 192 3.77 -1.22 -0.41
C ARG A 192 3.88 -0.65 0.97
N LEU A 193 4.59 0.46 1.08
CA LEU A 193 4.75 1.24 2.31
C LEU A 193 4.34 2.69 2.12
N THR A 194 3.56 3.20 3.07
CA THR A 194 3.38 4.63 3.33
C THR A 194 3.92 4.91 4.72
N VAL A 195 4.78 5.90 4.86
CA VAL A 195 5.41 6.24 6.15
C VAL A 195 5.29 7.73 6.39
N LEU A 196 4.78 8.08 7.58
CA LEU A 196 4.89 9.42 8.13
C LEU A 196 5.98 9.41 9.21
N HIS A 197 6.90 10.37 9.15
CA HIS A 197 7.93 10.61 10.15
C HIS A 197 7.61 11.91 10.87
N ASN A 198 7.30 11.86 12.14
CA ASN A 198 6.87 13.00 12.93
C ASN A 198 5.66 13.75 12.30
N GLY A 199 4.72 13.01 11.72
CA GLY A 199 3.55 13.54 11.01
C GLY A 199 3.81 14.05 9.58
N VAL A 200 5.06 14.00 9.10
CA VAL A 200 5.43 14.40 7.73
C VAL A 200 5.49 13.17 6.83
N LEU A 201 4.81 13.20 5.69
CA LEU A 201 4.83 12.12 4.69
C LEU A 201 6.24 11.99 4.09
N ILE A 202 6.86 10.81 4.25
CA ILE A 202 8.21 10.52 3.76
C ILE A 202 8.28 9.35 2.78
N GLN A 203 7.27 8.46 2.78
CA GLN A 203 7.08 7.42 1.77
C GLN A 203 5.60 7.38 1.40
N ASP A 204 5.28 7.51 0.11
CA ASP A 204 3.91 7.56 -0.39
C ASP A 204 3.60 6.31 -1.22
N SER A 205 3.00 5.31 -0.58
CA SER A 205 2.61 4.04 -1.23
C SER A 205 3.73 3.43 -2.08
N SER A 206 4.98 3.58 -1.64
CA SER A 206 6.17 3.13 -2.35
C SER A 206 6.14 1.62 -2.55
N GLU A 207 6.32 1.18 -3.79
CA GLU A 207 6.35 -0.23 -4.14
C GLU A 207 7.71 -0.84 -3.80
N ILE A 208 7.69 -1.94 -3.05
CA ILE A 208 8.89 -2.60 -2.55
C ILE A 208 9.37 -3.63 -3.58
N TYR A 209 10.64 -3.63 -3.93
CA TYR A 209 11.22 -4.57 -4.89
C TYR A 209 11.53 -5.96 -4.31
N GLY A 210 11.35 -6.15 -3.01
CA GLY A 210 11.64 -7.36 -2.26
C GLY A 210 12.27 -7.04 -0.91
N PRO A 211 12.75 -8.03 -0.15
CA PRO A 211 13.47 -7.82 1.09
C PRO A 211 14.62 -6.82 0.94
N THR A 212 14.73 -5.91 1.91
CA THR A 212 15.81 -4.93 1.95
C THR A 212 17.14 -5.61 2.27
N ALA A 213 18.23 -5.13 1.71
CA ALA A 213 19.57 -5.65 1.99
C ALA A 213 20.65 -4.63 1.64
N TRP A 214 21.81 -4.78 2.27
CA TRP A 214 22.98 -3.97 1.97
C TRP A 214 23.51 -4.30 0.56
N ILE A 215 23.49 -3.30 -0.33
CA ILE A 215 24.04 -3.35 -1.71
C ILE A 215 23.47 -4.49 -2.59
N GLN A 216 22.34 -5.09 -2.21
CA GLN A 216 21.74 -6.21 -2.92
C GLN A 216 20.23 -6.00 -3.10
N HIS A 217 19.69 -6.51 -4.22
CA HIS A 217 18.25 -6.72 -4.37
C HIS A 217 17.94 -8.18 -4.15
N ARG A 218 16.96 -8.45 -3.29
CA ARG A 218 16.48 -9.81 -3.03
C ARG A 218 15.09 -9.98 -3.62
N ASN A 219 14.87 -11.14 -4.19
CA ASN A 219 13.53 -11.50 -4.63
C ASN A 219 12.63 -11.81 -3.43
N TYR A 220 11.35 -11.58 -3.56
CA TYR A 220 10.37 -12.02 -2.58
C TYR A 220 10.45 -13.53 -2.34
N THR A 221 10.36 -13.95 -1.08
CA THR A 221 10.18 -15.36 -0.73
C THR A 221 8.80 -15.80 -1.20
N LYS A 222 8.76 -16.82 -2.05
CA LYS A 222 7.54 -17.37 -2.63
C LYS A 222 6.50 -17.68 -1.55
N GLY A 223 5.31 -17.10 -1.66
CA GLY A 223 4.19 -17.34 -0.76
C GLY A 223 4.28 -16.67 0.62
N LYS A 224 5.35 -15.95 0.93
CA LYS A 224 5.49 -15.22 2.20
C LYS A 224 4.60 -13.96 2.19
N THR A 225 3.50 -13.99 2.94
CA THR A 225 2.51 -12.89 3.02
C THR A 225 2.38 -12.29 4.42
N LYS A 226 3.12 -12.81 5.39
CA LYS A 226 3.17 -12.32 6.78
C LYS A 226 4.53 -12.63 7.40
N GLY A 227 4.86 -11.95 8.46
CA GLY A 227 6.04 -12.17 9.27
C GLY A 227 6.07 -11.28 10.50
N PRO A 228 7.08 -11.42 11.37
CA PRO A 228 7.20 -10.60 12.55
C PRO A 228 7.54 -9.15 12.22
N ILE A 229 7.26 -8.24 13.14
CA ILE A 229 7.90 -6.94 13.22
C ILE A 229 9.22 -7.15 13.96
N SER A 230 10.31 -6.53 13.47
CA SER A 230 11.61 -6.61 14.11
C SER A 230 12.21 -5.22 14.33
N LEU A 231 12.95 -5.08 15.41
CA LEU A 231 13.78 -3.90 15.70
C LEU A 231 15.24 -4.34 15.73
N GLN A 232 16.11 -3.59 15.05
CA GLN A 232 17.49 -3.96 14.83
C GLN A 232 18.40 -3.49 15.97
N ASP A 233 19.28 -4.37 16.44
CA ASP A 233 20.50 -4.00 17.15
C ASP A 233 21.63 -3.77 16.11
N HIS A 234 22.08 -2.54 15.99
CA HIS A 234 23.23 -2.16 15.16
C HIS A 234 24.39 -1.59 15.99
N GLY A 235 24.44 -1.95 17.28
CA GLY A 235 25.49 -1.51 18.21
C GLY A 235 25.26 -0.12 18.80
N ASN A 236 24.20 0.57 18.46
CA ASN A 236 23.85 1.88 19.01
C ASN A 236 22.67 1.74 19.99
N PRO A 237 22.68 2.38 21.17
CA PRO A 237 21.62 2.28 22.16
C PRO A 237 20.41 3.14 21.78
N VAL A 238 19.75 2.77 20.69
CA VAL A 238 18.50 3.39 20.23
C VAL A 238 17.38 2.94 21.16
N ARG A 239 16.54 3.88 21.56
CA ARG A 239 15.40 3.63 22.44
C ARG A 239 14.09 3.64 21.67
N TYR A 240 13.16 2.79 22.12
CA TYR A 240 11.83 2.63 21.53
C TYR A 240 10.77 2.65 22.61
N ARG A 241 9.61 3.27 22.34
CA ARG A 241 8.44 3.28 23.21
C ARG A 241 7.14 3.38 22.43
N ASN A 242 6.01 3.26 23.09
CA ASN A 242 4.67 3.42 22.51
C ASN A 242 4.54 2.67 21.19
N ILE A 243 4.78 1.36 21.21
CA ILE A 243 4.72 0.54 19.99
C ILE A 243 3.39 -0.20 19.96
N TRP A 244 2.62 0.05 18.93
CA TRP A 244 1.36 -0.66 18.71
C TRP A 244 1.13 -0.93 17.23
N VAL A 245 0.35 -1.98 16.97
CA VAL A 245 0.01 -2.42 15.61
C VAL A 245 -1.48 -2.74 15.53
N ARG A 246 -2.11 -2.39 14.43
CA ARG A 246 -3.47 -2.82 14.10
C ARG A 246 -3.50 -3.50 12.74
N SER A 247 -4.27 -4.58 12.63
CA SER A 247 -4.43 -5.32 11.39
C SER A 247 -5.34 -4.56 10.43
N LEU A 248 -4.92 -4.44 9.19
CA LEU A 248 -5.73 -3.89 8.10
C LEU A 248 -6.35 -4.98 7.21
N ALA A 249 -6.12 -6.25 7.53
CA ALA A 249 -6.59 -7.38 6.72
C ALA A 249 -8.13 -7.48 6.68
N LYS A 250 -8.80 -7.13 7.80
CA LYS A 250 -10.28 -7.17 7.91
C LYS A 250 -10.96 -5.95 7.29
N ASN A 251 -10.24 -4.85 7.08
CA ASN A 251 -10.78 -3.57 6.63
C ASN A 251 -10.48 -3.29 5.15
N ARG A 252 -10.13 -4.30 4.36
CA ARG A 252 -10.26 -4.12 2.92
C ARG A 252 -11.75 -3.97 2.62
N GLN A 253 -12.19 -2.74 2.40
CA GLN A 253 -13.30 -2.52 1.51
C GLN A 253 -12.83 -3.09 0.16
N GLN A 254 -13.05 -4.38 -0.04
CA GLN A 254 -13.05 -4.89 -1.39
C GLN A 254 -14.12 -4.05 -2.08
N PRO A 255 -13.80 -3.41 -3.19
CA PRO A 255 -14.89 -2.93 -4.04
C PRO A 255 -15.83 -4.12 -4.14
N PRO A 256 -17.14 -3.94 -3.93
CA PRO A 256 -18.07 -5.06 -3.99
C PRO A 256 -17.66 -5.88 -5.20
N LYS A 257 -17.46 -7.19 -5.03
CA LYS A 257 -17.17 -8.06 -6.17
C LYS A 257 -18.16 -7.60 -7.21
N ARG A 258 -17.68 -6.98 -8.29
CA ARG A 258 -18.52 -6.76 -9.46
C ARG A 258 -19.05 -8.17 -9.70
N SER A 259 -20.31 -8.42 -9.30
CA SER A 259 -20.96 -9.66 -9.63
C SER A 259 -20.64 -9.83 -11.09
N GLU A 260 -20.14 -10.98 -11.50
CA GLU A 260 -20.13 -11.35 -12.92
C GLU A 260 -21.59 -11.25 -13.31
N GLN A 261 -21.99 -10.05 -13.66
CA GLN A 261 -23.34 -9.76 -14.08
C GLN A 261 -23.44 -10.51 -15.38
N THR A 262 -24.25 -11.53 -15.39
CA THR A 262 -24.60 -12.25 -16.59
C THR A 262 -25.04 -11.17 -17.59
N ARG A 263 -24.13 -10.76 -18.49
CA ARG A 263 -24.42 -9.73 -19.48
C ARG A 263 -25.37 -10.35 -20.48
N ILE A 264 -26.65 -10.08 -20.27
CA ILE A 264 -27.65 -10.36 -21.30
C ILE A 264 -27.31 -9.42 -22.45
N GLN A 265 -27.27 -9.93 -23.66
CA GLN A 265 -27.18 -9.09 -24.84
C GLN A 265 -28.61 -8.80 -25.33
N ILE A 266 -28.90 -7.56 -25.59
CA ILE A 266 -30.10 -7.14 -26.32
C ILE A 266 -29.72 -6.92 -27.78
N SER A 267 -30.63 -7.19 -28.69
CA SER A 267 -30.43 -6.85 -30.10
C SER A 267 -30.54 -5.35 -30.36
N GLU A 268 -30.04 -4.89 -31.50
CA GLU A 268 -30.21 -3.49 -31.91
C GLU A 268 -31.70 -3.10 -32.05
N ALA A 269 -32.53 -4.03 -32.50
CA ALA A 269 -33.98 -3.82 -32.59
C ALA A 269 -34.62 -3.61 -31.21
N GLU A 270 -34.24 -4.39 -30.21
CA GLU A 270 -34.70 -4.21 -28.83
C GLU A 270 -34.18 -2.90 -28.25
N ALA A 271 -32.92 -2.52 -28.49
CA ALA A 271 -32.37 -1.24 -28.04
C ALA A 271 -33.12 -0.03 -28.65
N LYS A 272 -33.46 -0.09 -29.94
CA LYS A 272 -34.26 0.95 -30.62
C LYS A 272 -35.66 1.12 -30.00
N LYS A 273 -36.32 0.03 -29.61
CA LYS A 273 -37.61 0.06 -28.95
C LYS A 273 -37.62 0.75 -27.61
N LEU A 274 -36.51 0.63 -26.86
CA LEU A 274 -36.30 1.25 -25.56
C LEU A 274 -35.75 2.69 -25.67
N ALA A 275 -35.12 3.06 -26.76
CA ALA A 275 -34.65 4.44 -26.96
C ALA A 275 -35.83 5.41 -27.12
N GLY A 276 -35.66 6.65 -26.62
CA GLY A 276 -36.70 7.68 -26.69
C GLY A 276 -36.57 8.73 -25.60
N GLN A 277 -37.58 9.62 -25.55
CA GLN A 277 -37.71 10.67 -24.55
C GLN A 277 -38.72 10.22 -23.50
N TYR A 278 -38.32 10.12 -22.23
CA TYR A 278 -39.14 9.73 -21.09
C TYR A 278 -39.24 10.92 -20.12
N GLY A 279 -40.28 11.73 -20.26
CA GLY A 279 -40.36 13.00 -19.51
C GLY A 279 -39.14 13.89 -19.85
N ASN A 280 -38.33 14.20 -18.84
CA ASN A 280 -37.08 14.96 -18.98
C ASN A 280 -35.83 14.08 -19.14
N ILE A 281 -36.02 12.78 -19.34
CA ILE A 281 -34.94 11.80 -19.42
C ILE A 281 -34.84 11.34 -20.87
N ARG A 282 -33.66 11.41 -21.47
CA ARG A 282 -33.40 10.95 -22.83
C ARG A 282 -32.59 9.68 -22.85
N VAL A 283 -33.11 8.63 -23.49
CA VAL A 283 -32.40 7.38 -23.74
C VAL A 283 -32.06 7.32 -25.23
N THR A 284 -30.79 7.05 -25.54
CA THR A 284 -30.29 6.88 -26.89
C THR A 284 -29.68 5.51 -27.08
N ASN A 285 -29.65 4.99 -28.29
CA ASN A 285 -28.93 3.77 -28.60
C ASN A 285 -27.78 4.01 -29.62
N ARG A 286 -26.73 3.17 -29.49
CA ARG A 286 -25.66 3.03 -30.51
C ARG A 286 -25.54 1.53 -30.81
N GLY A 287 -26.11 1.09 -31.90
CA GLY A 287 -26.31 -0.33 -32.17
C GLY A 287 -27.14 -0.97 -31.04
N ASN A 288 -26.64 -2.02 -30.44
CA ASN A 288 -27.28 -2.74 -29.33
C ASN A 288 -26.99 -2.16 -27.93
N GLN A 289 -26.28 -1.03 -27.83
CA GLN A 289 -25.98 -0.37 -26.57
C GLN A 289 -26.96 0.77 -26.27
N LEU A 290 -27.40 0.90 -25.04
CA LEU A 290 -28.25 1.99 -24.55
C LEU A 290 -27.48 2.96 -23.69
N PHE A 291 -27.78 4.25 -23.83
CA PHE A 291 -27.19 5.34 -23.06
C PHE A 291 -28.28 6.22 -22.47
N LEU A 292 -28.19 6.49 -21.18
CA LEU A 292 -28.98 7.49 -20.50
C LEU A 292 -28.28 8.83 -20.60
N ASN A 293 -28.95 9.83 -21.22
CA ASN A 293 -28.44 11.20 -21.24
C ASN A 293 -29.06 11.98 -20.07
N PHE A 294 -28.23 12.35 -19.11
CA PHE A 294 -28.65 13.00 -17.88
C PHE A 294 -27.63 14.08 -17.48
N PHE A 295 -28.09 15.31 -17.31
CA PHE A 295 -27.24 16.49 -17.01
C PHE A 295 -25.96 16.60 -17.86
N GLY A 296 -26.08 16.39 -19.16
CA GLY A 296 -24.96 16.52 -20.10
C GLY A 296 -23.98 15.33 -20.13
N ALA A 297 -24.20 14.31 -19.31
CA ALA A 297 -23.44 13.07 -19.35
C ALA A 297 -24.21 11.93 -20.01
N ALA A 298 -23.53 11.13 -20.83
CA ALA A 298 -24.08 9.89 -21.41
C ALA A 298 -23.61 8.71 -20.53
N LEU A 299 -24.54 8.11 -19.77
CA LEU A 299 -24.27 6.94 -18.94
C LEU A 299 -24.61 5.67 -19.72
N GLU A 300 -23.65 4.80 -19.93
CA GLU A 300 -23.89 3.50 -20.56
C GLU A 300 -24.72 2.61 -19.62
N MET A 301 -25.72 1.95 -20.22
CA MET A 301 -26.68 1.09 -19.55
C MET A 301 -26.39 -0.36 -19.91
N VAL A 302 -26.09 -1.20 -18.92
CA VAL A 302 -25.81 -2.62 -19.07
C VAL A 302 -27.06 -3.44 -18.77
N PRO A 303 -27.59 -4.21 -19.73
CA PRO A 303 -28.81 -4.98 -19.51
C PRO A 303 -28.61 -6.10 -18.50
N GLN A 304 -29.59 -6.21 -17.60
CA GLN A 304 -29.75 -7.31 -16.63
C GLN A 304 -30.94 -8.21 -17.04
N SER A 305 -31.90 -7.62 -17.71
CA SER A 305 -33.03 -8.27 -18.38
C SER A 305 -33.40 -7.43 -19.60
N LYS A 306 -34.44 -7.83 -20.33
CA LYS A 306 -34.97 -7.04 -21.47
C LYS A 306 -35.51 -5.67 -21.05
N SER A 307 -35.80 -5.45 -19.78
CA SER A 307 -36.38 -4.20 -19.26
C SER A 307 -35.58 -3.56 -18.12
N GLN A 308 -34.59 -4.24 -17.56
CA GLN A 308 -33.80 -3.71 -16.43
C GLN A 308 -32.34 -3.55 -16.82
N PHE A 309 -31.76 -2.39 -16.50
CA PHE A 309 -30.39 -2.01 -16.84
C PHE A 309 -29.68 -1.40 -15.62
N LEU A 310 -28.38 -1.66 -15.50
CA LEU A 310 -27.49 -1.00 -14.55
C LEU A 310 -26.59 0.00 -15.26
N PHE A 311 -26.09 0.99 -14.53
CA PHE A 311 -25.13 1.95 -15.07
C PHE A 311 -23.69 1.46 -14.88
N THR A 312 -22.80 1.65 -15.87
CA THR A 312 -21.40 1.20 -15.79
C THR A 312 -20.55 2.03 -14.85
N LYS A 313 -20.91 3.30 -14.63
CA LYS A 313 -20.07 4.29 -13.91
C LYS A 313 -20.77 4.96 -12.73
N SER A 314 -22.00 4.55 -12.40
CA SER A 314 -22.70 5.08 -11.22
C SER A 314 -23.51 3.97 -10.57
N ALA A 315 -23.77 4.12 -9.25
CA ALA A 315 -24.74 3.30 -8.55
C ALA A 315 -26.15 3.68 -9.03
N GLY A 316 -26.97 2.66 -9.31
CA GLY A 316 -28.34 2.87 -9.77
C GLY A 316 -28.75 1.94 -10.90
N LYS A 317 -30.05 1.97 -11.22
CA LYS A 317 -30.65 1.16 -12.26
C LYS A 317 -31.75 1.90 -13.01
N ALA A 318 -31.96 1.49 -14.26
CA ALA A 318 -33.08 1.91 -15.08
C ALA A 318 -34.02 0.72 -15.28
N ILE A 319 -35.31 0.93 -15.09
CA ILE A 319 -36.35 -0.08 -15.28
C ILE A 319 -37.34 0.48 -16.30
N PHE A 320 -37.50 -0.21 -17.42
CA PHE A 320 -38.49 0.14 -18.44
C PHE A 320 -39.76 -0.65 -18.21
N GLN A 321 -40.91 0.02 -18.32
CA GLN A 321 -42.16 -0.64 -18.65
C GLN A 321 -42.28 -0.75 -20.16
N VAL A 322 -42.74 -1.86 -20.66
CA VAL A 322 -42.86 -2.14 -22.07
C VAL A 322 -44.25 -2.59 -22.45
N ASP A 323 -44.70 -2.25 -23.67
CA ASP A 323 -45.93 -2.77 -24.24
C ASP A 323 -45.81 -4.23 -24.70
N ALA A 324 -46.88 -4.78 -25.30
CA ALA A 324 -46.90 -6.16 -25.81
C ALA A 324 -45.89 -6.38 -26.93
N GLU A 325 -45.54 -5.35 -27.71
CA GLU A 325 -44.56 -5.33 -28.79
C GLU A 325 -43.13 -5.10 -28.29
N GLY A 326 -42.95 -4.82 -26.99
CA GLY A 326 -41.67 -4.55 -26.34
C GLY A 326 -41.15 -3.13 -26.50
N ASN A 327 -41.98 -2.17 -26.89
CA ASN A 327 -41.59 -0.76 -26.89
C ASN A 327 -41.65 -0.19 -25.50
N GLY A 328 -40.64 0.62 -25.12
CA GLY A 328 -40.66 1.27 -23.82
C GLY A 328 -41.76 2.29 -23.70
N THR A 329 -42.61 2.17 -22.68
CA THR A 329 -43.73 3.11 -22.38
C THR A 329 -43.38 4.07 -21.25
N ASP A 330 -42.73 3.53 -20.21
CA ASP A 330 -42.29 4.30 -19.05
C ASP A 330 -40.88 3.92 -18.66
N LEU A 331 -40.19 4.84 -17.99
CA LEU A 331 -38.85 4.64 -17.44
C LEU A 331 -38.81 5.07 -15.98
N GLU A 332 -38.37 4.17 -15.12
CA GLU A 332 -38.05 4.45 -13.74
C GLU A 332 -36.55 4.40 -13.53
N LEU A 333 -35.95 5.50 -13.06
CA LEU A 333 -34.57 5.59 -12.64
C LEU A 333 -34.48 5.53 -11.13
N ILE A 334 -33.73 4.58 -10.60
CA ILE A 334 -33.42 4.48 -9.19
C ILE A 334 -31.94 4.85 -9.06
N LEU A 335 -31.65 5.98 -8.41
CA LEU A 335 -30.31 6.53 -8.21
C LEU A 335 -30.07 6.59 -6.70
N ASP A 336 -29.14 5.79 -6.17
CA ASP A 336 -28.95 5.57 -4.73
C ASP A 336 -28.92 6.86 -3.88
N ALA A 337 -28.17 7.87 -4.33
CA ALA A 337 -28.04 9.14 -3.59
C ALA A 337 -29.06 10.22 -4.01
N ALA A 338 -29.72 10.09 -5.17
CA ALA A 338 -30.59 11.11 -5.76
C ALA A 338 -32.08 10.69 -5.81
N GLY A 339 -32.42 9.53 -5.23
CA GLY A 339 -33.78 9.01 -5.17
C GLY A 339 -34.28 8.45 -6.50
N THR A 340 -35.60 8.29 -6.63
CA THR A 340 -36.23 7.71 -7.83
C THR A 340 -36.81 8.79 -8.73
N ARG A 341 -36.65 8.66 -10.04
CA ARG A 341 -37.28 9.51 -11.05
C ARG A 341 -38.07 8.65 -12.04
N LYS A 342 -39.22 9.13 -12.47
CA LYS A 342 -40.09 8.45 -13.43
C LYS A 342 -40.43 9.36 -14.62
N GLY A 343 -40.54 8.77 -15.80
CA GLY A 343 -40.96 9.47 -17.00
C GLY A 343 -41.74 8.55 -17.94
N LYS A 344 -42.80 9.07 -18.53
CA LYS A 344 -43.51 8.41 -19.63
C LYS A 344 -42.82 8.74 -20.95
N LYS A 345 -42.81 7.80 -21.89
CA LYS A 345 -42.33 8.02 -23.26
C LYS A 345 -43.23 8.99 -23.95
N LYS A 346 -42.62 10.00 -24.62
CA LYS A 346 -43.32 10.95 -25.48
C LYS A 346 -43.46 10.42 -26.88
#